data_a60791c94557f4806a2eda2c42bd88e0
#
_entry.id   a60791c94557f4806a2eda2c42bd88e0
#
_cell.length_a   1.000
_cell.length_b   1.000
_cell.length_c   1.000
_cell.angle_alpha   90.00
_cell.angle_beta   90.00
_cell.angle_gamma   90.00
#
_symmetry.space_group_name_H-M   'P 1'
#
loop_
_entity.id
_entity.type
_entity.pdbx_description
1 polymer ?
#
loop_
_entity_poly.entity_id
_entity_poly.type
_entity_poly.pdbx_seq_one_letter_code
_entity_poly.pdbx_strand_id
1 'polypeptide(L)'
;MELPDGGYRPPPIHVCVDETYPIDVGPIPGPGRHRIVIRLRTYRGRVVDYALQHEWCSGPDDDWRPVFRIDTRHGCIHSHQYHRDRDRETRPIQVLGRNDHAILGASYEESYKQVIDWMEQHFRSWQR
;
A
#
# COMPACT_ATOMS: atom_id res chain seq x y z
N MET A 1 8.19 -12.78 10.53
CA MET A 1 9.29 -11.83 10.49
C MET A 1 8.79 -10.46 10.95
N GLU A 2 9.44 -9.93 11.94
CA GLU A 2 9.13 -8.57 12.39
C GLU A 2 9.76 -7.55 11.45
N LEU A 3 9.01 -6.47 11.19
CA LEU A 3 9.55 -5.35 10.42
C LEU A 3 10.49 -4.53 11.29
N PRO A 4 11.59 -4.02 10.71
CA PRO A 4 12.41 -3.06 11.43
C PRO A 4 11.60 -1.79 11.74
N ASP A 5 11.81 -1.25 12.94
CA ASP A 5 11.17 -0.02 13.38
C ASP A 5 12.12 1.14 13.07
N GLY A 6 11.71 2.02 12.15
CA GLY A 6 12.50 3.18 11.78
C GLY A 6 12.31 4.34 12.74
N GLY A 7 13.25 5.28 12.72
CA GLY A 7 13.18 6.49 13.55
C GLY A 7 12.19 7.53 13.08
N TYR A 8 11.72 7.43 11.84
CA TYR A 8 10.78 8.39 11.25
C TYR A 8 9.43 8.33 11.95
N ARG A 9 8.88 9.50 12.24
CA ARG A 9 7.50 9.65 12.74
C ARG A 9 6.82 10.76 11.96
N PRO A 10 5.64 10.49 11.39
CA PRO A 10 4.87 11.55 10.73
C PRO A 10 4.35 12.55 11.77
N PRO A 11 3.99 13.78 11.34
CA PRO A 11 3.29 14.71 12.23
C PRO A 11 2.01 14.08 12.77
N PRO A 12 1.50 14.56 13.92
CA PRO A 12 0.25 14.05 14.48
C PRO A 12 -0.91 14.14 13.50
N ILE A 13 -1.78 13.13 13.49
CA ILE A 13 -2.88 13.04 12.51
C ILE A 13 -3.78 14.27 12.52
N HIS A 14 -3.99 14.89 13.69
CA HIS A 14 -4.89 16.04 13.81
C HIS A 14 -4.39 17.31 13.10
N VAL A 15 -3.09 17.39 12.74
CA VAL A 15 -2.55 18.52 11.98
C VAL A 15 -2.38 18.17 10.49
N CYS A 16 -2.71 16.94 10.09
CA CYS A 16 -2.57 16.45 8.73
C CYS A 16 -3.92 16.43 8.02
N VAL A 17 -3.86 16.45 6.68
CA VAL A 17 -5.00 16.08 5.85
C VAL A 17 -4.90 14.57 5.62
N ASP A 18 -5.94 13.82 5.96
CA ASP A 18 -5.98 12.36 5.86
C ASP A 18 -7.12 11.97 4.92
N GLU A 19 -6.79 11.34 3.81
CA GLU A 19 -7.76 10.96 2.78
C GLU A 19 -7.64 9.46 2.48
N THR A 20 -8.78 8.80 2.31
CA THR A 20 -8.84 7.39 1.88
C THR A 20 -9.87 7.28 0.78
N TYR A 21 -9.48 6.74 -0.35
CA TYR A 21 -10.40 6.58 -1.48
C TYR A 21 -10.00 5.41 -2.37
N PRO A 22 -10.99 4.72 -2.98
CA PRO A 22 -10.73 3.69 -3.95
C PRO A 22 -10.56 4.29 -5.34
N ILE A 23 -9.75 3.65 -6.18
CA ILE A 23 -9.72 3.90 -7.60
C ILE A 23 -9.96 2.60 -8.36
N ASP A 24 -10.85 2.64 -9.34
CA ASP A 24 -11.06 1.54 -10.24
C ASP A 24 -9.89 1.45 -11.21
N VAL A 25 -9.48 0.22 -11.50
CA VAL A 25 -8.41 -0.04 -12.46
C VAL A 25 -8.98 -0.75 -13.68
N GLY A 26 -8.26 -0.65 -14.80
CA GLY A 26 -8.63 -1.32 -16.02
C GLY A 26 -8.69 -2.84 -15.86
N PRO A 27 -9.18 -3.56 -16.87
CA PRO A 27 -9.33 -5.00 -16.78
C PRO A 27 -8.00 -5.70 -16.59
N ILE A 28 -8.01 -6.67 -15.68
CA ILE A 28 -6.88 -7.54 -15.40
C ILE A 28 -7.30 -8.96 -15.75
N PRO A 29 -6.45 -9.76 -16.45
CA PRO A 29 -6.82 -11.12 -16.80
C PRO A 29 -7.23 -11.96 -15.59
N GLY A 30 -8.32 -12.70 -15.74
CA GLY A 30 -8.86 -13.57 -14.72
C GLY A 30 -10.22 -13.13 -14.19
N PRO A 31 -10.77 -13.87 -13.24
CA PRO A 31 -12.10 -13.59 -12.69
C PRO A 31 -12.08 -12.40 -11.74
N GLY A 32 -13.26 -11.79 -11.56
CA GLY A 32 -13.48 -10.79 -10.54
C GLY A 32 -13.06 -9.39 -10.94
N ARG A 33 -13.09 -8.52 -9.95
CA ARG A 33 -12.81 -7.09 -10.12
C ARG A 33 -11.63 -6.69 -9.22
N HIS A 34 -10.90 -5.70 -9.66
CA HIS A 34 -9.75 -5.16 -8.94
C HIS A 34 -9.92 -3.68 -8.67
N ARG A 35 -9.37 -3.22 -7.58
CA ARG A 35 -9.26 -1.79 -7.26
C ARG A 35 -7.99 -1.53 -6.45
N ILE A 36 -7.61 -0.28 -6.36
CA ILE A 36 -6.58 0.16 -5.42
C ILE A 36 -7.24 1.11 -4.44
N VAL A 37 -7.04 0.85 -3.14
CA VAL A 37 -7.43 1.79 -2.09
C VAL A 37 -6.19 2.57 -1.70
N ILE A 38 -6.30 3.89 -1.81
CA ILE A 38 -5.22 4.81 -1.47
C ILE A 38 -5.58 5.48 -0.15
N ARG A 39 -4.70 5.38 0.84
CA ARG A 39 -4.72 6.22 2.03
C ARG A 39 -3.52 7.16 1.93
N LEU A 40 -3.80 8.44 1.94
CA LEU A 40 -2.77 9.45 1.77
C LEU A 40 -2.88 10.47 2.91
N ARG A 41 -1.79 10.68 3.61
CA ARG A 41 -1.72 11.69 4.66
C ARG A 41 -0.70 12.73 4.26
N THR A 42 -1.12 14.01 4.27
CA THR A 42 -0.26 15.12 3.89
C THR A 42 -0.19 16.14 5.03
N TYR A 43 0.94 16.83 5.07
CA TYR A 43 1.16 17.94 5.99
C TYR A 43 1.82 19.07 5.19
N ARG A 44 1.16 20.22 5.16
CA ARG A 44 1.62 21.38 4.40
C ARG A 44 1.89 21.04 2.93
N GLY A 45 1.01 20.24 2.33
CA GLY A 45 1.10 19.82 0.92
C GLY A 45 2.14 18.74 0.62
N ARG A 46 2.79 18.16 1.63
CA ARG A 46 3.78 17.09 1.45
C ARG A 46 3.25 15.79 1.99
N VAL A 47 3.52 14.70 1.26
CA VAL A 47 3.18 13.36 1.71
C VAL A 47 4.03 13.00 2.92
N VAL A 48 3.38 12.64 4.03
CA VAL A 48 4.06 12.27 5.27
C VAL A 48 3.76 10.83 5.70
N ASP A 49 2.74 10.22 5.12
CA ASP A 49 2.38 8.83 5.42
C ASP A 49 1.45 8.34 4.31
N TYR A 50 1.52 7.05 3.95
CA TYR A 50 0.65 6.51 2.92
C TYR A 50 0.47 5.00 3.05
N ALA A 51 -0.61 4.51 2.43
CA ALA A 51 -0.83 3.10 2.19
C ALA A 51 -1.51 2.94 0.83
N LEU A 52 -1.04 1.97 0.06
CA LEU A 52 -1.59 1.61 -1.24
C LEU A 52 -1.94 0.14 -1.19
N GLN A 53 -3.21 -0.19 -1.36
CA GLN A 53 -3.66 -1.58 -1.26
C GLN A 53 -4.41 -2.00 -2.52
N HIS A 54 -3.87 -2.98 -3.21
CA HIS A 54 -4.55 -3.68 -4.28
C HIS A 54 -5.53 -4.68 -3.67
N GLU A 55 -6.79 -4.61 -4.09
CA GLU A 55 -7.87 -5.46 -3.60
C GLU A 55 -8.59 -6.14 -4.75
N TRP A 56 -9.16 -7.29 -4.47
CA TRP A 56 -9.94 -8.09 -5.40
C TRP A 56 -11.27 -8.50 -4.77
N CYS A 57 -12.32 -8.58 -5.60
CA CYS A 57 -13.57 -9.22 -5.20
C CYS A 57 -14.11 -10.08 -6.33
N SER A 58 -14.85 -11.12 -5.97
CA SER A 58 -15.40 -12.07 -6.93
C SER A 58 -16.64 -11.54 -7.65
N GLY A 59 -17.37 -10.64 -7.03
CA GLY A 59 -18.60 -10.09 -7.60
C GLY A 59 -19.17 -8.95 -6.75
N PRO A 60 -20.27 -8.32 -7.22
CA PRO A 60 -20.80 -7.10 -6.60
C PRO A 60 -21.29 -7.27 -5.15
N ASP A 61 -21.65 -8.47 -4.77
CA ASP A 61 -22.15 -8.75 -3.41
C ASP A 61 -21.11 -9.36 -2.48
N ASP A 62 -19.86 -9.47 -2.95
CA ASP A 62 -18.78 -10.08 -2.19
C ASP A 62 -17.86 -9.02 -1.61
N ASP A 63 -17.22 -9.38 -0.49
CA ASP A 63 -16.26 -8.50 0.17
C ASP A 63 -14.98 -8.34 -0.65
N TRP A 64 -14.38 -7.16 -0.56
CA TRP A 64 -13.05 -6.92 -1.11
C TRP A 64 -12.00 -7.60 -0.25
N ARG A 65 -11.06 -8.27 -0.89
CA ARG A 65 -9.97 -9.00 -0.23
C ARG A 65 -8.63 -8.36 -0.59
N PRO A 66 -7.72 -8.19 0.36
CA PRO A 66 -6.41 -7.63 0.05
C PRO A 66 -5.56 -8.60 -0.76
N VAL A 67 -4.88 -8.07 -1.76
CA VAL A 67 -3.96 -8.82 -2.65
C VAL A 67 -2.52 -8.41 -2.38
N PHE A 68 -2.26 -7.10 -2.36
CA PHE A 68 -0.92 -6.57 -2.17
C PHE A 68 -1.00 -5.18 -1.55
N ARG A 69 -0.04 -4.83 -0.71
CA ARG A 69 -0.02 -3.54 -0.03
C ARG A 69 1.39 -3.02 0.12
N ILE A 70 1.57 -1.71 -0.06
CA ILE A 70 2.78 -0.99 0.35
C ILE A 70 2.34 0.11 1.31
N ASP A 71 3.00 0.23 2.45
CA ASP A 71 2.73 1.31 3.39
C ASP A 71 3.98 1.72 4.16
N THR A 72 3.84 2.80 4.92
CA THR A 72 4.94 3.45 5.64
C THR A 72 4.84 3.31 7.15
N ARG A 73 4.15 2.31 7.63
CA ARG A 73 3.91 2.11 9.05
C ARG A 73 5.20 1.84 9.82
N HIS A 74 5.29 2.34 11.05
CA HIS A 74 6.43 2.15 11.96
C HIS A 74 7.76 2.70 11.43
N GLY A 75 7.72 3.76 10.61
CA GLY A 75 8.95 4.35 10.07
C GLY A 75 9.66 3.44 9.07
N CYS A 76 8.95 2.53 8.44
CA CYS A 76 9.51 1.61 7.47
C CYS A 76 8.58 1.50 6.26
N ILE A 77 9.12 1.74 5.07
CA ILE A 77 8.39 1.44 3.83
C ILE A 77 8.49 -0.06 3.64
N HIS A 78 7.34 -0.73 3.57
CA HIS A 78 7.30 -2.18 3.46
C HIS A 78 6.14 -2.65 2.61
N SER A 79 6.22 -3.89 2.14
CA SER A 79 5.17 -4.51 1.35
C SER A 79 4.61 -5.75 2.04
N HIS A 80 3.34 -6.03 1.74
CA HIS A 80 2.65 -7.27 2.11
C HIS A 80 2.11 -7.91 0.85
N GLN A 81 2.56 -9.12 0.53
CA GLN A 81 1.91 -9.96 -0.45
C GLN A 81 0.94 -10.86 0.30
N TYR A 82 -0.35 -10.64 0.09
CA TYR A 82 -1.38 -11.50 0.68
C TYR A 82 -1.56 -12.73 -0.19
N HIS A 83 -2.06 -13.78 0.43
CA HIS A 83 -2.38 -15.04 -0.24
C HIS A 83 -3.80 -15.46 0.13
N ARG A 84 -4.47 -16.12 -0.80
CA ARG A 84 -5.87 -16.50 -0.62
C ARG A 84 -6.06 -17.44 0.58
N ASP A 85 -5.18 -18.41 0.75
CA ASP A 85 -5.35 -19.50 1.70
C ASP A 85 -4.14 -19.69 2.66
N ARG A 86 -3.28 -18.71 2.79
CA ARG A 86 -2.12 -18.79 3.69
C ARG A 86 -1.70 -17.40 4.15
N ASP A 87 -0.80 -17.36 5.11
CA ASP A 87 -0.31 -16.12 5.71
C ASP A 87 0.38 -15.22 4.69
N ARG A 88 0.25 -13.92 4.91
CA ARG A 88 0.91 -12.91 4.07
C ARG A 88 2.43 -12.94 4.25
N GLU A 89 3.13 -12.57 3.20
CA GLU A 89 4.56 -12.33 3.23
C GLU A 89 4.81 -10.84 3.37
N THR A 90 5.64 -10.48 4.34
CA THR A 90 5.97 -9.08 4.62
C THR A 90 7.45 -8.85 4.35
N ARG A 91 7.76 -7.77 3.61
CA ARG A 91 9.13 -7.43 3.25
C ARG A 91 9.42 -5.95 3.50
N PRO A 92 10.52 -5.62 4.19
CA PRO A 92 10.97 -4.24 4.28
C PRO A 92 11.52 -3.79 2.91
N ILE A 93 11.19 -2.56 2.54
CA ILE A 93 11.74 -1.91 1.34
C ILE A 93 12.80 -0.90 1.75
N GLN A 94 12.46 -0.03 2.71
CA GLN A 94 13.38 1.01 3.18
C GLN A 94 13.04 1.40 4.61
N VAL A 95 14.03 1.34 5.50
CA VAL A 95 13.90 1.86 6.86
C VAL A 95 14.13 3.37 6.81
N LEU A 96 13.22 4.13 7.41
CA LEU A 96 13.28 5.59 7.41
C LEU A 96 13.87 6.09 8.73
N GLY A 97 14.85 6.97 8.63
CA GLY A 97 15.43 7.65 9.77
C GLY A 97 14.60 8.88 10.15
N ARG A 98 14.95 9.47 11.31
CA ARG A 98 14.25 10.63 11.88
C ARG A 98 14.09 11.78 10.88
N ASN A 99 15.08 12.01 10.02
CA ASN A 99 15.12 13.15 9.11
C ASN A 99 14.72 12.80 7.67
N ASP A 100 14.15 11.63 7.44
CA ASP A 100 13.85 11.13 6.08
C ASP A 100 12.48 11.55 5.56
N HIS A 101 11.86 12.57 6.13
CA HIS A 101 10.54 13.04 5.71
C HIS A 101 10.48 13.44 4.23
N ALA A 102 11.59 13.93 3.66
CA ALA A 102 11.62 14.31 2.24
C ALA A 102 11.55 13.12 1.28
N ILE A 103 11.84 11.91 1.76
CA ILE A 103 11.82 10.68 0.93
C ILE A 103 10.38 10.26 0.60
N LEU A 104 9.42 10.60 1.45
CA LEU A 104 8.06 10.07 1.38
C LEU A 104 7.34 10.41 0.08
N GLY A 105 7.52 11.60 -0.46
CA GLY A 105 6.88 12.02 -1.71
C GLY A 105 7.33 11.16 -2.90
N ALA A 106 8.64 11.03 -3.09
CA ALA A 106 9.20 10.21 -4.16
C ALA A 106 8.86 8.73 -3.97
N SER A 107 8.93 8.25 -2.73
CA SER A 107 8.57 6.89 -2.38
C SER A 107 7.10 6.58 -2.71
N TYR A 108 6.18 7.51 -2.43
CA TYR A 108 4.77 7.38 -2.79
C TYR A 108 4.60 7.18 -4.29
N GLU A 109 5.25 8.03 -5.10
CA GLU A 109 5.16 7.96 -6.56
C GLU A 109 5.68 6.60 -7.09
N GLU A 110 6.82 6.15 -6.61
CA GLU A 110 7.39 4.86 -6.98
C GLU A 110 6.50 3.69 -6.56
N SER A 111 5.97 3.74 -5.33
CA SER A 111 5.10 2.69 -4.80
C SER A 111 3.79 2.62 -5.56
N TYR A 112 3.21 3.77 -5.90
CA TYR A 112 1.99 3.84 -6.71
C TYR A 112 2.22 3.16 -8.06
N LYS A 113 3.29 3.51 -8.74
CA LYS A 113 3.65 2.92 -10.03
C LYS A 113 3.86 1.42 -9.93
N GLN A 114 4.57 0.97 -8.90
CA GLN A 114 4.81 -0.45 -8.69
C GLN A 114 3.51 -1.21 -8.46
N VAL A 115 2.63 -0.72 -7.61
CA VAL A 115 1.37 -1.40 -7.34
C VAL A 115 0.53 -1.52 -8.61
N ILE A 116 0.46 -0.45 -9.42
CA ILE A 116 -0.30 -0.46 -10.67
C ILE A 116 0.34 -1.40 -11.70
N ASP A 117 1.64 -1.28 -11.93
CA ASP A 117 2.32 -2.02 -13.01
C ASP A 117 2.40 -3.52 -12.74
N TRP A 118 2.33 -3.94 -11.46
CA TRP A 118 2.51 -5.33 -11.07
C TRP A 118 1.22 -5.99 -10.57
N MET A 119 0.06 -5.42 -10.82
CA MET A 119 -1.21 -5.95 -10.31
C MET A 119 -1.48 -7.38 -10.76
N GLU A 120 -1.22 -7.69 -12.02
CA GLU A 120 -1.43 -9.03 -12.55
C GLU A 120 -0.54 -10.06 -11.83
N GLN A 121 0.73 -9.75 -11.67
CA GLN A 121 1.68 -10.63 -10.98
C GLN A 121 1.33 -10.81 -9.50
N HIS A 122 0.95 -9.72 -8.82
CA HIS A 122 0.51 -9.78 -7.43
C HIS A 122 -0.73 -10.65 -7.28
N PHE A 123 -1.66 -10.56 -8.22
CA PHE A 123 -2.87 -11.38 -8.20
C PHE A 123 -2.56 -12.86 -8.42
N ARG A 124 -1.67 -13.19 -9.34
CA ARG A 124 -1.21 -14.56 -9.53
C ARG A 124 -0.58 -15.14 -8.26
N SER A 125 0.25 -14.35 -7.60
CA SER A 125 0.86 -14.76 -6.32
C SER A 125 -0.20 -14.97 -5.23
N TRP A 126 -1.21 -14.12 -5.19
CA TRP A 126 -2.32 -14.25 -4.24
C TRP A 126 -3.11 -15.52 -4.44
N GLN A 127 -3.32 -15.96 -5.68
CA GLN A 127 -4.07 -17.16 -6.02
C GLN A 127 -3.36 -18.48 -5.67
N ARG A 128 -2.07 -18.45 -5.51
CA ARG A 128 -1.27 -19.65 -5.25
C ARG A 128 -1.39 -20.19 -3.83
#